data_a440b3fcd63a9fddfde8b6d5eeef7a58
#
_entry.id   a440b3fcd63a9fddfde8b6d5eeef7a58
#
_cell.length_a   1.000
_cell.length_b   1.000
_cell.length_c   1.000
_cell.angle_alpha   90.00
_cell.angle_beta   90.00
_cell.angle_gamma   90.00
#
_symmetry.space_group_name_H-M   'P 1'
#
loop_
_entity.id
_entity.type
_entity.pdbx_description
1 polymer ?
#
loop_
_entity_poly.entity_id
_entity_poly.type
_entity_poly.pdbx_seq_one_letter_code
_entity_poly.pdbx_strand_id
1 'polypeptide(L)'
;MYTINITGHHVDITPAIKEHINEKMGKIAKLSDQITSVNVTLVQDSKEQKAEARIHLPGKELFATASSEDRLFHAIDGMIDKLARQVDKHKTKQASGTHKSAVAS
;
A
#
# COMPACT_ATOMS: atom_id res chain seq x y z
N MET A 1 -2.89 13.12 8.49
CA MET A 1 -2.41 13.50 7.14
C MET A 1 -1.09 12.82 6.85
N TYR A 2 -0.88 12.39 5.62
CA TYR A 2 0.33 11.68 5.24
C TYR A 2 0.87 12.22 3.93
N THR A 3 2.16 11.97 3.69
CA THR A 3 2.77 12.30 2.40
C THR A 3 2.85 11.05 1.55
N ILE A 4 2.71 11.21 0.24
CA ILE A 4 2.82 10.09 -0.67
C ILE A 4 3.80 10.46 -1.77
N ASN A 5 4.74 9.56 -2.03
CA ASN A 5 5.72 9.71 -3.10
C ASN A 5 5.58 8.54 -4.06
N ILE A 6 5.50 8.83 -5.34
CA ILE A 6 5.36 7.82 -6.38
C ILE A 6 6.54 7.93 -7.31
N THR A 7 7.29 6.85 -7.45
CA THR A 7 8.48 6.80 -8.30
C THR A 7 8.31 5.73 -9.37
N GLY A 8 8.74 6.03 -10.58
CA GLY A 8 8.69 5.08 -11.69
C GLY A 8 10.08 4.74 -12.19
N HIS A 9 10.33 3.46 -12.43
CA HIS A 9 11.55 2.96 -13.06
C HIS A 9 11.18 2.33 -14.39
N HIS A 10 11.59 2.95 -15.47
CA HIS A 10 11.24 2.52 -16.83
C HIS A 10 9.74 2.59 -17.09
N VAL A 11 9.05 3.45 -16.37
CA VAL A 11 7.63 3.68 -16.54
C VAL A 11 7.33 5.13 -16.19
N ASP A 12 6.50 5.76 -17.03
CA ASP A 12 6.08 7.13 -16.79
C ASP A 12 4.92 7.16 -15.82
N ILE A 13 5.01 8.02 -14.82
CA ILE A 13 3.94 8.20 -13.86
C ILE A 13 2.94 9.18 -14.46
N THR A 14 1.91 8.66 -15.08
CA THR A 14 0.87 9.49 -15.72
C THR A 14 -0.12 10.02 -14.68
N PRO A 15 -0.88 11.06 -15.04
CA PRO A 15 -1.95 11.54 -14.14
C PRO A 15 -2.94 10.45 -13.77
N ALA A 16 -3.26 9.54 -14.70
CA ALA A 16 -4.17 8.44 -14.43
C ALA A 16 -3.63 7.50 -13.36
N ILE A 17 -2.33 7.22 -13.41
CA ILE A 17 -1.67 6.37 -12.42
C ILE A 17 -1.68 7.05 -11.06
N LYS A 18 -1.35 8.34 -11.02
CA LYS A 18 -1.35 9.10 -9.77
C LYS A 18 -2.73 9.13 -9.13
N GLU A 19 -3.74 9.40 -9.95
CA GLU A 19 -5.11 9.44 -9.48
C GLU A 19 -5.55 8.10 -8.90
N HIS A 20 -5.23 7.04 -9.61
CA HIS A 20 -5.62 5.69 -9.19
C HIS A 20 -4.98 5.35 -7.84
N ILE A 21 -3.69 5.61 -7.72
CA ILE A 21 -2.97 5.32 -6.48
C ILE A 21 -3.48 6.20 -5.35
N ASN A 22 -3.66 7.50 -5.60
CA ASN A 22 -4.14 8.41 -4.57
C ASN A 22 -5.53 8.04 -4.07
N GLU A 23 -6.40 7.66 -4.98
CA GLU A 23 -7.75 7.26 -4.62
C GLU A 23 -7.75 6.02 -3.74
N LYS A 24 -7.00 5.00 -4.17
CA LYS A 24 -6.94 3.75 -3.41
C LYS A 24 -6.23 3.93 -2.08
N MET A 25 -5.14 4.70 -2.10
CA MET A 25 -4.37 4.94 -0.88
C MET A 25 -5.19 5.75 0.13
N GLY A 26 -6.06 6.64 -0.36
CA GLY A 26 -6.96 7.38 0.50
C GLY A 26 -7.88 6.47 1.29
N LYS A 27 -8.30 5.36 0.69
CA LYS A 27 -9.12 4.38 1.39
C LYS A 27 -8.34 3.67 2.47
N ILE A 28 -7.07 3.36 2.21
CA ILE A 28 -6.20 2.74 3.20
C ILE A 28 -5.95 3.71 4.36
N ALA A 29 -5.76 4.98 4.06
CA ALA A 29 -5.51 5.99 5.07
C ALA A 29 -6.68 6.13 6.04
N LYS A 30 -7.88 5.77 5.61
CA LYS A 30 -9.05 5.79 6.50
C LYS A 30 -9.02 4.65 7.50
N LEU A 31 -8.24 3.61 7.24
CA LEU A 31 -8.13 2.48 8.15
C LEU A 31 -7.22 2.81 9.33
N SER A 32 -6.32 3.77 9.17
CA SER A 32 -5.42 4.16 10.25
C SER A 32 -4.98 5.61 10.04
N ASP A 33 -5.17 6.43 11.06
CA ASP A 33 -4.73 7.83 11.02
C ASP A 33 -3.27 7.97 11.47
N GLN A 34 -2.61 6.86 11.74
CA GLN A 34 -1.21 6.87 12.18
C GLN A 34 -0.22 6.82 11.02
N ILE A 35 -0.71 6.66 9.81
CA ILE A 35 0.15 6.63 8.63
C ILE A 35 0.81 7.99 8.45
N THR A 36 2.14 8.02 8.42
CA THR A 36 2.89 9.27 8.27
C THR A 36 3.39 9.48 6.86
N SER A 37 3.81 8.43 6.19
CA SER A 37 4.27 8.54 4.81
C SER A 37 4.05 7.24 4.05
N VAL A 38 3.91 7.39 2.73
CA VAL A 38 3.73 6.27 1.82
C VAL A 38 4.69 6.46 0.66
N ASN A 39 5.46 5.45 0.34
CA ASN A 39 6.36 5.48 -0.81
C ASN A 39 5.97 4.35 -1.75
N VAL A 40 5.63 4.71 -2.98
CA VAL A 40 5.23 3.76 -4.00
C VAL A 40 6.27 3.75 -5.11
N THR A 41 6.72 2.58 -5.49
CA THR A 41 7.67 2.41 -6.58
C THR A 41 7.06 1.50 -7.63
N LEU A 42 7.02 1.98 -8.86
CA LEU A 42 6.50 1.22 -9.98
C LEU A 42 7.65 0.87 -10.91
N VAL A 43 7.73 -0.38 -11.30
CA VAL A 43 8.80 -0.87 -12.18
C VAL A 43 8.18 -1.59 -13.36
N GLN A 44 8.64 -1.25 -14.55
CA GLN A 44 8.21 -1.92 -15.76
C GLN A 44 9.43 -2.55 -16.43
N ASP A 45 9.41 -3.84 -16.64
CA ASP A 45 10.44 -4.48 -17.44
C ASP A 45 9.79 -5.25 -18.60
N SER A 46 10.60 -5.96 -19.38
CA SER A 46 10.10 -6.58 -20.59
C SER A 46 9.10 -7.70 -20.35
N LYS A 47 9.05 -8.23 -19.15
CA LYS A 47 8.22 -9.40 -18.86
C LYS A 47 7.13 -9.13 -17.85
N GLU A 48 7.29 -8.17 -16.98
CA GLU A 48 6.27 -7.92 -15.97
C GLU A 48 6.27 -6.49 -15.47
N GLN A 49 5.14 -6.13 -14.90
CA GLN A 49 4.93 -4.84 -14.25
C GLN A 49 4.92 -5.09 -12.76
N LYS A 50 5.69 -4.31 -12.01
CA LYS A 50 5.75 -4.46 -10.55
C LYS A 50 5.29 -3.20 -9.85
N ALA A 51 4.65 -3.39 -8.71
CA ALA A 51 4.29 -2.27 -7.85
C ALA A 51 4.71 -2.62 -6.43
N GLU A 52 5.39 -1.69 -5.78
CA GLU A 52 5.85 -1.86 -4.40
C GLU A 52 5.42 -0.64 -3.61
N ALA A 53 5.11 -0.82 -2.35
CA ALA A 53 4.79 0.31 -1.50
C ALA A 53 5.26 0.06 -0.08
N ARG A 54 5.68 1.14 0.57
CA ARG A 54 6.07 1.17 1.96
C ARG A 54 5.19 2.15 2.68
N ILE A 55 4.66 1.76 3.82
CA ILE A 55 3.88 2.65 4.67
C ILE A 55 4.60 2.77 6.00
N HIS A 56 4.86 4.00 6.42
CA HIS A 56 5.46 4.26 7.71
C HIS A 56 4.40 4.58 8.75
N LEU A 57 4.50 3.89 9.87
CA LEU A 57 3.66 4.10 11.04
C LEU A 57 4.61 4.31 12.22
N PRO A 58 4.15 4.91 13.32
CA PRO A 58 5.02 5.05 14.50
C PRO A 58 5.52 3.68 14.95
N GLY A 59 6.83 3.53 14.94
CA GLY A 59 7.48 2.29 15.38
C GLY A 59 7.32 1.10 14.46
N LYS A 60 6.78 1.30 13.24
CA LYS A 60 6.56 0.18 12.35
C LYS A 60 6.55 0.62 10.89
N GLU A 61 6.96 -0.29 10.03
CA GLU A 61 6.89 -0.09 8.59
C GLU A 61 6.22 -1.27 7.95
N LEU A 62 5.27 -1.01 7.07
CA LEU A 62 4.58 -2.05 6.32
C LEU A 62 5.06 -2.01 4.88
N PHE A 63 5.15 -3.17 4.26
CA PHE A 63 5.65 -3.29 2.90
C PHE A 63 4.80 -4.29 2.14
N ALA A 64 4.47 -3.96 0.89
CA ALA A 64 3.76 -4.87 0.01
C ALA A 64 4.28 -4.73 -1.40
N THR A 65 4.26 -5.83 -2.13
CA THR A 65 4.66 -5.85 -3.52
C THR A 65 3.74 -6.77 -4.29
N ALA A 66 3.53 -6.45 -5.55
CA ALA A 66 2.73 -7.28 -6.44
C ALA A 66 3.23 -7.08 -7.86
N SER A 67 2.95 -8.05 -8.72
CA SER A 67 3.36 -7.97 -10.12
C SER A 67 2.24 -8.50 -11.01
N SER A 68 2.30 -8.09 -12.27
CA SER A 68 1.37 -8.56 -13.29
C SER A 68 2.14 -8.67 -14.60
N GLU A 69 1.81 -9.67 -15.40
CA GLU A 69 2.47 -9.85 -16.67
C GLU A 69 1.95 -8.94 -17.76
N ASP A 70 0.75 -8.41 -17.59
CA ASP A 70 0.12 -7.65 -18.67
C ASP A 70 -0.23 -6.21 -18.32
N ARG A 71 -0.64 -5.91 -17.11
CA ARG A 71 -1.11 -4.57 -16.78
C ARG A 71 -0.52 -4.02 -15.48
N LEU A 72 0.01 -2.80 -15.58
CA LEU A 72 0.54 -2.12 -14.41
C LEU A 72 -0.57 -1.87 -13.37
N PHE A 73 -1.77 -1.54 -13.82
CA PHE A 73 -2.88 -1.29 -12.89
C PHE A 73 -3.23 -2.52 -12.07
N HIS A 74 -3.10 -3.71 -12.65
CA HIS A 74 -3.33 -4.95 -11.91
C HIS A 74 -2.28 -5.12 -10.81
N ALA A 75 -1.03 -4.77 -11.12
CA ALA A 75 0.04 -4.84 -10.11
C ALA A 75 -0.24 -3.83 -8.99
N ILE A 76 -0.67 -2.63 -9.35
CA ILE A 76 -1.00 -1.60 -8.37
C ILE A 76 -2.15 -2.08 -7.48
N ASP A 77 -3.20 -2.61 -8.07
CA ASP A 77 -4.35 -3.09 -7.30
C ASP A 77 -3.97 -4.23 -6.36
N GLY A 78 -3.13 -5.15 -6.82
CA GLY A 78 -2.65 -6.24 -5.98
C GLY A 78 -1.83 -5.75 -4.80
N MET A 79 -0.96 -4.77 -5.06
CA MET A 79 -0.17 -4.15 -4.01
C MET A 79 -1.06 -3.45 -2.98
N ILE A 80 -2.03 -2.66 -3.47
CA ILE A 80 -2.96 -1.93 -2.61
C ILE A 80 -3.77 -2.90 -1.74
N ASP A 81 -4.23 -3.99 -2.32
CA ASP A 81 -4.99 -4.99 -1.59
C ASP A 81 -4.17 -5.59 -0.45
N LYS A 82 -2.90 -5.88 -0.72
CA LYS A 82 -2.01 -6.41 0.30
C LYS A 82 -1.75 -5.39 1.40
N LEU A 83 -1.55 -4.13 1.02
CA LEU A 83 -1.35 -3.07 2.00
C LEU A 83 -2.58 -2.88 2.88
N ALA A 84 -3.76 -2.90 2.26
CA ALA A 84 -5.01 -2.74 3.00
C ALA A 84 -5.15 -3.82 4.06
N ARG A 85 -4.81 -5.05 3.70
CA ARG A 85 -4.88 -6.16 4.64
C ARG A 85 -3.88 -6.00 5.77
N GLN A 86 -2.67 -5.54 5.46
CA GLN A 86 -1.64 -5.33 6.48
C GLN A 86 -2.02 -4.21 7.43
N VAL A 87 -2.55 -3.11 6.90
CA VAL A 87 -2.98 -1.98 7.73
C VAL A 87 -4.14 -2.40 8.63
N ASP A 88 -5.10 -3.10 8.08
CA ASP A 88 -6.24 -3.57 8.84
C ASP A 88 -5.81 -4.54 9.94
N LYS A 89 -4.89 -5.43 9.62
CA LYS A 89 -4.37 -6.38 10.58
C LYS A 89 -3.61 -5.67 11.70
N HIS A 90 -2.83 -4.65 11.36
CA HIS A 90 -2.10 -3.86 12.34
C HIS A 90 -3.07 -3.15 13.27
N LYS A 91 -4.11 -2.57 12.71
CA LYS A 91 -5.13 -1.88 13.48
C LYS A 91 -5.84 -2.83 14.43
N THR A 92 -6.23 -4.00 13.93
CA THR A 92 -6.90 -5.02 14.75
C THR A 92 -5.99 -5.49 15.87
N LYS A 93 -4.71 -5.68 15.57
CA LYS A 93 -3.74 -6.12 16.55
C LYS A 93 -3.58 -5.09 17.67
N GLN A 94 -3.57 -3.81 17.32
CA GLN A 94 -3.48 -2.76 18.34
C GLN A 94 -4.74 -2.72 19.19
N ALA A 95 -5.88 -2.86 18.56
CA ALA A 95 -7.14 -2.85 19.28
C ALA A 95 -7.28 -4.05 20.21
N SER A 96 -6.88 -5.24 19.73
CA SER A 96 -7.00 -6.45 20.55
C SER A 96 -5.91 -6.55 21.60
N GLY A 97 -4.88 -5.72 21.51
CA GLY A 97 -3.89 -5.64 22.56
C GLY A 97 -4.49 -5.20 23.88
N THR A 98 -5.67 -4.64 23.83
CA THR A 98 -6.35 -4.19 25.03
C THR A 98 -7.25 -5.25 25.63
N HIS A 99 -7.57 -6.30 24.88
CA HIS A 99 -8.37 -7.37 25.40
C HIS A 99 -8.04 -8.65 24.72
N LYS A 100 -7.44 -9.28 24.50
CA LYS A 100 -7.04 -10.31 23.96
C LYS A 100 -7.32 -11.35 23.33
N SER A 101 -7.77 -11.31 23.15
CA SER A 101 -8.00 -11.80 22.41
C SER A 101 -8.43 -12.43 21.94
N ALA A 102 -8.86 -12.43 22.19
CA ALA A 102 -9.46 -12.82 21.64
C ALA A 102 -9.60 -13.41 20.74
N VAL A 103 -9.69 -13.48 20.84
CA VAL A 103 -9.89 -13.79 20.04
C VAL A 103 -9.60 -14.37 19.29
N ALA A 104 -9.61 -14.58 19.36
CA ALA A 104 -9.46 -14.94 18.65
C ALA A 104 -9.37 -15.13 17.81
N SER A 105 -9.41 -15.11 17.93
CA SER A 105 -9.54 -15.15 17.15
C SER A 105 -9.38 -15.35 16.55
#